data_8f2e7a461e59e253bfefe921478741bd
#
_entry.id   8f2e7a461e59e253bfefe921478741bd
#
_cell.length_a   1.000
_cell.length_b   1.000
_cell.length_c   1.000
_cell.angle_alpha   90.00
_cell.angle_beta   90.00
_cell.angle_gamma   90.00
#
_symmetry.space_group_name_H-M   'P 1'
#
loop_
_entity.id
_entity.type
_entity.pdbx_description
1 polymer ?
#
loop_
_entity_poly.entity_id
_entity_poly.type
_entity_poly.pdbx_seq_one_letter_code
_entity_poly.pdbx_strand_id
1 'polypeptide(L)'
;MRSSPASAIDERKEKMRQVRDDVLYAAALPLFGERIKNKYYPVIGQGSHYAKIMFVGEAPGRNEAETSIPFCGAAGKILDSLLASIGVKREDVYI
;
A
#
# COMPACT_ATOMS: atom_id res chain seq x y z
N MET A 1 -16.21 12.06 21.13
CA MET A 1 -15.93 10.66 20.76
C MET A 1 -15.85 10.53 19.26
N ARG A 2 -14.86 9.82 18.80
CA ARG A 2 -14.70 9.63 17.36
C ARG A 2 -15.68 8.56 16.86
N SER A 3 -16.36 8.83 15.77
CA SER A 3 -17.22 7.84 15.15
C SER A 3 -16.41 6.66 14.60
N SER A 4 -17.00 5.47 14.64
CA SER A 4 -16.40 4.29 14.07
C SER A 4 -16.32 4.40 12.54
N PRO A 5 -15.24 3.96 11.90
CA PRO A 5 -15.18 3.86 10.44
C PRO A 5 -16.31 3.02 9.85
N ALA A 6 -16.83 2.04 10.60
CA ALA A 6 -17.94 1.21 10.14
C ALA A 6 -19.28 1.94 10.10
N SER A 7 -19.47 2.94 10.96
CA SER A 7 -20.72 3.70 11.06
C SER A 7 -20.72 4.98 10.23
N ALA A 8 -19.56 5.43 9.79
CA ALA A 8 -19.41 6.62 8.96
C ALA A 8 -18.69 6.23 7.66
N ILE A 9 -18.93 7.01 6.60
CA ILE A 9 -18.13 6.86 5.39
C ILE A 9 -16.69 7.12 5.80
N ASP A 10 -15.84 6.13 5.57
CA ASP A 10 -14.43 6.25 5.88
C ASP A 10 -13.77 7.18 4.86
N GLU A 11 -13.66 8.46 5.21
CA GLU A 11 -13.07 9.46 4.33
C GLU A 11 -11.65 9.13 3.90
N ARG A 12 -10.87 8.53 4.78
CA ARG A 12 -9.49 8.14 4.45
C ARG A 12 -9.47 7.04 3.42
N LYS A 13 -10.36 6.08 3.55
CA LYS A 13 -10.50 5.00 2.58
C LYS A 13 -10.92 5.54 1.22
N GLU A 14 -11.88 6.47 1.19
CA GLU A 14 -12.33 7.10 -0.05
C GLU A 14 -11.21 7.92 -0.70
N LYS A 15 -10.46 8.67 0.08
CA LYS A 15 -9.30 9.42 -0.43
C LYS A 15 -8.22 8.50 -0.98
N MET A 16 -7.98 7.36 -0.33
CA MET A 16 -7.02 6.37 -0.82
C MET A 16 -7.50 5.69 -2.11
N ARG A 17 -8.80 5.48 -2.26
CA ARG A 17 -9.35 5.00 -3.53
C ARG A 17 -9.11 6.01 -4.65
N GLN A 18 -9.25 7.30 -4.36
CA GLN A 18 -8.98 8.36 -5.33
C GLN A 18 -7.50 8.36 -5.72
N VAL A 19 -6.60 8.22 -4.75
CA VAL A 19 -5.17 8.10 -5.03
C VAL A 19 -4.89 6.89 -5.93
N ARG A 20 -5.50 5.75 -5.63
CA ARG A 20 -5.37 4.55 -6.45
C ARG A 20 -5.79 4.81 -7.89
N ASP A 21 -6.95 5.43 -8.07
CA ASP A 21 -7.49 5.69 -9.40
C ASP A 21 -6.61 6.70 -10.15
N ASP A 22 -6.13 7.73 -9.47
CA ASP A 22 -5.23 8.72 -10.05
C ASP A 22 -3.94 8.07 -10.56
N VAL A 23 -3.36 7.16 -9.79
CA VAL A 23 -2.16 6.43 -10.21
C VAL A 23 -2.48 5.44 -11.33
N LEU A 24 -3.59 4.72 -11.20
CA LEU A 24 -3.98 3.68 -12.16
C LEU A 24 -4.15 4.24 -13.56
N TYR A 25 -4.71 5.44 -13.68
CA TYR A 25 -5.02 6.07 -14.96
C TYR A 25 -4.04 7.18 -15.36
N ALA A 26 -2.92 7.31 -14.66
CA ALA A 26 -1.95 8.38 -14.90
C ALA A 26 -1.07 8.08 -16.13
N ALA A 27 -1.63 8.21 -17.31
CA ALA A 27 -0.95 7.90 -18.57
C ALA A 27 0.30 8.76 -18.83
N ALA A 28 0.42 9.92 -18.18
CA ALA A 28 1.57 10.80 -18.31
C ALA A 28 2.80 10.35 -17.50
N LEU A 29 2.65 9.38 -16.59
CA LEU A 29 3.78 8.89 -15.81
C LEU A 29 4.74 8.08 -16.68
N PRO A 30 6.08 8.22 -16.47
CA PRO A 30 7.08 7.59 -17.34
C PRO A 30 6.96 6.07 -17.48
N LEU A 31 6.54 5.38 -16.44
CA LEU A 31 6.46 3.92 -16.47
C LEU A 31 5.06 3.37 -16.76
N PHE A 32 4.12 4.25 -17.15
CA PHE A 32 2.76 3.83 -17.42
C PHE A 32 2.69 2.76 -18.53
N GLY A 33 3.38 2.99 -19.64
CA GLY A 33 3.40 2.04 -20.75
C GLY A 33 3.98 0.69 -20.37
N GLU A 34 5.07 0.68 -19.61
CA GLU A 34 5.68 -0.53 -19.08
C GLU A 34 4.70 -1.31 -18.20
N ARG A 35 4.01 -0.60 -17.32
CA ARG A 35 3.04 -1.21 -16.41
C ARG A 35 1.90 -1.87 -17.16
N ILE A 36 1.34 -1.19 -18.15
CA ILE A 36 0.24 -1.73 -18.95
C ILE A 36 0.72 -2.92 -19.78
N LYS A 37 1.87 -2.80 -20.43
CA LYS A 37 2.44 -3.86 -21.27
C LYS A 37 2.67 -5.14 -20.49
N ASN A 38 3.19 -5.03 -19.28
CA ASN A 38 3.52 -6.18 -18.43
C ASN A 38 2.37 -6.59 -17.51
N LYS A 39 1.24 -5.91 -17.56
CA LYS A 39 0.08 -6.16 -16.71
C LYS A 39 0.42 -6.05 -15.22
N TYR A 40 1.26 -5.10 -14.87
CA TYR A 40 1.61 -4.83 -13.49
C TYR A 40 0.59 -3.90 -12.84
N TYR A 41 0.41 -4.10 -11.54
CA TYR A 41 -0.48 -3.28 -10.74
C TYR A 41 0.29 -2.16 -10.04
N PRO A 42 -0.31 -0.98 -9.86
CA PRO A 42 0.27 0.01 -8.98
C PRO A 42 0.23 -0.49 -7.53
N VAL A 43 1.26 -0.16 -6.78
CA VAL A 43 1.33 -0.49 -5.35
C VAL A 43 1.06 0.79 -4.57
N ILE A 44 -0.15 0.91 -4.05
CA ILE A 44 -0.60 2.12 -3.37
C ILE A 44 -0.21 2.10 -1.89
N GLY A 45 -0.29 0.92 -1.29
CA GLY A 45 0.01 0.74 0.11
C GLY A 45 -0.98 -0.19 0.78
N GLN A 46 -0.65 -0.60 2.00
CA GLN A 46 -1.45 -1.55 2.75
C GLN A 46 -1.31 -1.29 4.24
N GLY A 47 -2.38 -1.49 4.97
CA GLY A 47 -2.40 -1.36 6.41
C GLY A 47 -3.46 -0.39 6.88
N SER A 48 -3.32 0.08 8.09
CA SER A 48 -4.30 0.99 8.71
C SER A 48 -4.14 2.42 8.18
N HIS A 49 -5.22 3.01 7.72
CA HIS A 49 -5.25 4.44 7.37
C HIS A 49 -5.20 5.34 8.61
N TYR A 50 -5.24 4.76 9.79
CA TYR A 50 -5.16 5.47 11.08
C TYR A 50 -3.87 5.13 11.82
N ALA A 51 -2.92 4.49 11.12
CA ALA A 51 -1.65 4.09 11.72
C ALA A 51 -0.84 5.30 12.19
N LYS A 52 -0.11 5.10 13.28
CA LYS A 52 0.82 6.10 13.79
C LYS A 52 2.19 5.99 13.16
N ILE A 53 2.46 4.86 12.51
CA ILE A 53 3.76 4.58 11.87
C ILE A 53 3.50 4.21 10.43
N MET A 54 4.26 4.82 9.53
CA MET A 54 4.23 4.50 8.11
C MET A 54 5.64 4.11 7.67
N PHE A 55 5.73 3.01 6.93
CA PHE A 55 6.97 2.61 6.27
C PHE A 55 6.87 2.95 4.80
N VAL A 56 7.90 3.62 4.28
CA VAL A 56 7.94 4.02 2.87
C VAL A 56 9.12 3.32 2.22
N GLY A 57 8.83 2.47 1.24
CA GLY A 57 9.86 1.84 0.43
C GLY A 57 10.20 2.69 -0.78
N GLU A 58 11.30 2.36 -1.43
CA GLU A 58 11.77 3.10 -2.61
C GLU A 58 10.86 2.86 -3.82
N ALA A 59 10.63 1.59 -4.13
CA ALA A 59 9.88 1.21 -5.32
C ALA A 59 9.37 -0.23 -5.20
N PRO A 60 8.29 -0.58 -5.91
CA PRO A 60 7.83 -1.96 -5.97
C PRO A 60 8.85 -2.85 -6.68
N GLY A 61 9.11 -4.02 -6.09
CA GLY A 61 9.80 -5.08 -6.77
C GLY A 61 8.84 -5.88 -7.67
N ARG A 62 9.32 -6.99 -8.22
CA ARG A 62 8.52 -7.81 -9.11
C ARG A 62 7.28 -8.39 -8.43
N ASN A 63 7.45 -8.95 -7.23
CA ASN A 63 6.33 -9.53 -6.51
C ASN A 63 5.27 -8.48 -6.17
N GLU A 64 5.70 -7.29 -5.80
CA GLU A 64 4.80 -6.18 -5.50
C GLU A 64 4.03 -5.73 -6.75
N ALA A 65 4.72 -5.62 -7.89
CA ALA A 65 4.10 -5.20 -9.14
C ALA A 65 3.06 -6.23 -9.64
N GLU A 66 3.28 -7.50 -9.37
CA GLU A 66 2.37 -8.58 -9.77
C GLU A 66 1.15 -8.70 -8.85
N THR A 67 1.29 -8.32 -7.59
CA THR A 67 0.25 -8.54 -6.56
C THR A 67 -0.39 -7.27 -6.03
N SER A 68 0.22 -6.11 -6.27
CA SER A 68 -0.18 -4.82 -5.67
C SER A 68 0.00 -4.77 -4.15
N ILE A 69 0.73 -5.70 -3.57
CA ILE A 69 0.97 -5.76 -2.13
C ILE A 69 2.39 -5.24 -1.83
N PRO A 70 2.55 -4.20 -1.00
CA PRO A 70 3.88 -3.68 -0.68
C PRO A 70 4.65 -4.67 0.19
N PHE A 71 5.96 -4.71 0.01
CA PHE A 71 6.86 -5.55 0.82
C PHE A 71 6.36 -6.99 0.96
N CYS A 72 6.06 -7.64 -0.16
CA CYS A 72 5.58 -9.03 -0.15
C CYS A 72 6.63 -10.04 -0.59
N GLY A 73 7.83 -9.58 -0.98
CA GLY A 73 8.94 -10.46 -1.34
C GLY A 73 9.87 -10.75 -0.17
N ALA A 74 11.14 -11.06 -0.47
CA ALA A 74 12.14 -11.39 0.54
C ALA A 74 12.35 -10.28 1.57
N ALA A 75 12.45 -9.03 1.13
CA ALA A 75 12.56 -7.88 2.03
C ALA A 75 11.33 -7.74 2.93
N GLY A 76 10.15 -8.08 2.41
CA GLY A 76 8.92 -8.07 3.18
C GLY A 76 8.92 -9.08 4.32
N LYS A 77 9.51 -10.24 4.11
CA LYS A 77 9.64 -11.25 5.16
C LYS A 77 10.53 -10.76 6.30
N ILE A 78 11.59 -10.03 5.96
CA ILE A 78 12.47 -9.41 6.95
C ILE A 78 11.70 -8.35 7.74
N LEU A 79 10.95 -7.50 7.06
CA LEU A 79 10.11 -6.50 7.71
C LEU A 79 9.11 -7.16 8.67
N ASP A 80 8.44 -8.21 8.22
CA ASP A 80 7.47 -8.96 9.05
C ASP A 80 8.12 -9.50 10.31
N SER A 81 9.33 -10.07 10.20
CA SER A 81 10.08 -10.58 11.35
C SER A 81 10.45 -9.46 12.32
N LEU A 82 10.87 -8.32 11.82
CA LEU A 82 11.22 -7.18 12.65
C LEU A 82 9.99 -6.62 13.38
N LEU A 83 8.87 -6.49 12.69
CA LEU A 83 7.63 -6.04 13.31
C LEU A 83 7.17 -7.02 14.38
N ALA A 84 7.22 -8.32 14.11
CA ALA A 84 6.85 -9.35 15.06
C ALA A 84 7.73 -9.29 16.32
N SER A 85 9.03 -8.98 16.17
CA SER A 85 9.95 -8.90 17.29
C SER A 85 9.58 -7.81 18.31
N ILE A 86 8.84 -6.80 17.88
CA ILE A 86 8.38 -5.72 18.77
C ILE A 86 6.87 -5.80 19.03
N GLY A 87 6.22 -6.89 18.65
CA GLY A 87 4.80 -7.10 18.89
C GLY A 87 3.88 -6.28 18.02
N VAL A 88 4.34 -5.84 16.86
CA VAL A 88 3.57 -5.03 15.92
C VAL A 88 3.17 -5.87 14.72
N LYS A 89 1.93 -5.75 14.29
CA LYS A 89 1.42 -6.43 13.09
C LYS A 89 1.41 -5.47 11.91
N ARG A 90 1.45 -6.00 10.69
CA ARG A 90 1.36 -5.18 9.47
C ARG A 90 0.08 -4.34 9.43
N GLU A 91 -1.01 -4.88 9.94
CA GLU A 91 -2.30 -4.19 9.99
C GLU A 91 -2.34 -3.02 10.96
N ASP A 92 -1.35 -2.91 11.86
CA ASP A 92 -1.25 -1.82 12.84
C ASP A 92 -0.50 -0.62 12.28
N VAL A 93 0.23 -0.82 11.19
CA VAL A 93 1.03 0.22 10.52
C VAL A 93 0.52 0.41 9.10
N TYR A 94 1.03 1.42 8.40
CA TYR A 94 0.79 1.58 6.97
C TYR A 94 2.11 1.44 6.22
N ILE A 95 2.13 0.65 5.14
CA ILE A 95 3.34 0.37 4.37
C ILE A 95 3.12 0.81 2.93
#